data_ea88a0bc3bebf5d329f7934debfcdda4
#
_entry.id   ea88a0bc3bebf5d329f7934debfcdda4
#
_cell.length_a   1.000
_cell.length_b   1.000
_cell.length_c   1.000
_cell.angle_alpha   90.00
_cell.angle_beta   90.00
_cell.angle_gamma   90.00
#
_symmetry.space_group_name_H-M   'P 1'
#
loop_
_entity.id
_entity.type
_entity.pdbx_description
1 polymer ?
#
loop_
_entity_poly.entity_id
_entity_poly.type
_entity_poly.pdbx_seq_one_letter_code
_entity_poly.pdbx_strand_id
1 'polypeptide(L)'
;MKEILHEDLVVVRSVCNIFCLRLNMPIIERYSAIKNGGIVFTGNTLGLSKAANVASPGVLGSIGAFISLDTSLQVSTFPAGTTLDYTKNGSAAVLNLPAGSTVLYAELVWGGLFRSSANNISALLDNPVEFITPSGSNSIAPDVSTKQNFNITEEGVTLGFYVRTANVTTLVKNAMNGTYSTGKVPALIEAIDARTSETNHA
;
A
#
# COMPACT_ATOMS: atom_id res chain seq x y z
N MET A 1 -20.87 10.19 44.34
CA MET A 1 -21.30 10.64 42.98
C MET A 1 -20.21 10.18 42.02
N LYS A 2 -20.46 9.08 41.29
CA LYS A 2 -19.49 8.42 40.42
C LYS A 2 -19.81 8.85 39.01
N GLU A 3 -18.98 9.69 38.42
CA GLU A 3 -19.08 10.02 36.98
C GLU A 3 -18.69 8.79 36.18
N ILE A 4 -19.61 8.37 35.34
CA ILE A 4 -19.39 7.36 34.32
C ILE A 4 -18.89 8.11 33.07
N LEU A 5 -17.60 8.03 32.82
CA LEU A 5 -17.02 8.48 31.54
C LEU A 5 -17.48 7.51 30.45
N HIS A 6 -18.31 7.99 29.54
CA HIS A 6 -18.60 7.35 28.28
C HIS A 6 -17.32 7.37 27.43
N GLU A 7 -16.71 6.23 27.24
CA GLU A 7 -15.65 6.08 26.24
C GLU A 7 -16.28 5.95 24.87
N ASP A 8 -16.04 6.95 24.03
CA ASP A 8 -16.49 6.99 22.65
C ASP A 8 -15.83 5.89 21.85
N LEU A 9 -16.65 5.02 21.30
CA LEU A 9 -16.26 4.01 20.30
C LEU A 9 -15.83 4.74 19.02
N VAL A 10 -14.53 4.92 18.81
CA VAL A 10 -14.00 5.44 17.56
C VAL A 10 -14.06 4.35 16.50
N VAL A 11 -15.16 4.29 15.79
CA VAL A 11 -15.27 3.58 14.52
C VAL A 11 -14.55 4.42 13.48
N VAL A 12 -13.34 4.03 13.10
CA VAL A 12 -12.66 4.64 11.97
C VAL A 12 -13.44 4.27 10.69
N ARG A 13 -14.43 5.07 10.37
CA ARG A 13 -15.00 5.09 9.02
C ARG A 13 -13.99 5.78 8.13
N SER A 14 -13.28 5.01 7.33
CA SER A 14 -12.44 5.54 6.26
C SER A 14 -13.26 6.51 5.42
N VAL A 15 -12.80 7.77 5.39
CA VAL A 15 -13.40 8.82 4.57
C VAL A 15 -12.99 8.55 3.12
N CYS A 16 -13.70 7.64 2.48
CA CYS A 16 -13.67 7.46 1.03
C CYS A 16 -15.03 7.84 0.47
N ASN A 17 -15.39 9.12 0.59
CA ASN A 17 -16.75 9.57 0.28
C ASN A 17 -16.95 10.05 -1.17
N ILE A 18 -15.98 9.93 -2.05
CA ILE A 18 -16.13 10.36 -3.46
C ILE A 18 -16.06 9.20 -4.46
N PHE A 19 -15.51 8.04 -4.09
CA PHE A 19 -15.34 6.90 -5.01
C PHE A 19 -16.21 5.66 -4.68
N CYS A 20 -17.00 5.70 -3.62
CA CYS A 20 -17.77 4.54 -3.13
C CYS A 20 -19.09 4.25 -3.87
N LEU A 21 -19.43 5.00 -4.89
CA LEU A 21 -20.80 4.98 -5.47
C LEU A 21 -21.13 3.79 -6.40
N ARG A 22 -20.17 2.90 -6.70
CA ARG A 22 -20.44 1.72 -7.57
C ARG A 22 -19.76 0.41 -7.20
N LEU A 23 -19.03 0.33 -6.11
CA LEU A 23 -18.38 -0.91 -5.71
C LEU A 23 -19.13 -1.51 -4.52
N ASN A 24 -19.94 -2.51 -4.80
CA ASN A 24 -20.62 -3.32 -3.78
C ASN A 24 -19.57 -4.26 -3.13
N MET A 25 -18.53 -3.66 -2.51
CA MET A 25 -17.48 -4.43 -1.84
C MET A 25 -17.87 -4.62 -0.38
N PRO A 26 -18.00 -5.86 0.09
CA PRO A 26 -18.30 -6.12 1.49
C PRO A 26 -17.17 -5.61 2.37
N ILE A 27 -17.51 -4.86 3.41
CA ILE A 27 -16.58 -4.52 4.49
C ILE A 27 -16.48 -5.76 5.38
N ILE A 28 -15.26 -6.31 5.48
CA ILE A 28 -14.98 -7.47 6.32
C ILE A 28 -14.25 -6.99 7.57
N GLU A 29 -14.80 -7.28 8.75
CA GLU A 29 -14.12 -7.04 10.01
C GLU A 29 -12.88 -7.96 10.08
N ARG A 30 -11.70 -7.37 10.25
CA ARG A 30 -10.44 -8.10 10.36
C ARG A 30 -10.04 -8.39 11.80
N TYR A 31 -10.40 -7.49 12.69
CA TYR A 31 -10.10 -7.61 14.11
C TYR A 31 -11.03 -6.74 14.94
N SER A 32 -11.43 -7.24 16.09
CA SER A 32 -12.23 -6.53 17.08
C SER A 32 -11.69 -6.80 18.48
N ALA A 33 -11.55 -5.78 19.28
CA ALA A 33 -11.21 -5.91 20.71
C ALA A 33 -11.68 -4.69 21.49
N ILE A 34 -12.06 -4.93 22.76
CA ILE A 34 -12.36 -3.88 23.73
C ILE A 34 -11.18 -3.82 24.70
N LYS A 35 -10.25 -2.90 24.45
CA LYS A 35 -9.00 -2.72 25.22
C LYS A 35 -8.59 -1.27 25.19
N ASN A 36 -7.92 -0.83 26.26
CA ASN A 36 -7.23 0.45 26.24
C ASN A 36 -6.02 0.33 25.30
N GLY A 37 -6.00 1.14 24.24
CA GLY A 37 -4.96 1.07 23.25
C GLY A 37 -5.12 2.12 22.15
N GLY A 38 -4.36 1.97 21.08
CA GLY A 38 -4.39 2.86 19.93
C GLY A 38 -4.05 2.12 18.65
N ILE A 39 -4.16 2.82 17.53
CA ILE A 39 -3.80 2.33 16.20
C ILE A 39 -2.56 3.10 15.75
N VAL A 40 -1.56 2.38 15.25
CA VAL A 40 -0.36 2.96 14.65
C VAL A 40 -0.33 2.56 13.18
N PHE A 41 -0.11 3.54 12.31
CA PHE A 41 0.10 3.32 10.88
C PHE A 41 1.53 3.64 10.52
N THR A 42 2.12 2.81 9.68
CA THR A 42 3.41 3.07 9.03
C THR A 42 3.38 2.50 7.62
N GLY A 43 4.13 3.09 6.71
CA GLY A 43 4.17 2.65 5.33
C GLY A 43 4.86 3.66 4.43
N ASN A 44 4.99 3.29 3.16
CA ASN A 44 5.60 4.14 2.15
C ASN A 44 5.03 3.78 0.76
N THR A 45 5.29 4.66 -0.22
CA THR A 45 5.01 4.37 -1.63
C THR A 45 6.08 3.44 -2.21
N LEU A 46 5.71 2.70 -3.27
CA LEU A 46 6.63 1.92 -4.08
C LEU A 46 6.93 2.59 -5.43
N GLY A 47 6.29 3.72 -5.73
CA GLY A 47 6.42 4.38 -7.02
C GLY A 47 6.84 5.84 -6.90
N LEU A 48 7.68 6.28 -7.84
CA LEU A 48 8.02 7.67 -8.06
C LEU A 48 7.33 8.20 -9.31
N SER A 49 6.82 9.42 -9.21
CA SER A 49 6.13 10.09 -10.30
C SER A 49 7.09 10.46 -11.45
N LYS A 50 6.58 10.48 -12.67
CA LYS A 50 7.23 11.11 -13.85
C LYS A 50 7.22 12.64 -13.81
N ALA A 51 6.46 13.24 -12.89
CA ALA A 51 6.35 14.69 -12.79
C ALA A 51 7.69 15.37 -12.44
N ALA A 52 7.74 16.70 -12.49
CA ALA A 52 8.95 17.49 -12.30
C ALA A 52 9.72 17.20 -10.99
N ASN A 53 9.03 16.72 -9.95
CA ASN A 53 9.61 16.36 -8.66
C ASN A 53 9.70 14.83 -8.52
N VAL A 54 10.32 14.16 -9.47
CA VAL A 54 10.42 12.68 -9.52
C VAL A 54 11.08 12.05 -8.29
N ALA A 55 11.89 12.80 -7.55
CA ALA A 55 12.52 12.36 -6.33
C ALA A 55 11.62 12.47 -5.09
N SER A 56 10.43 13.07 -5.22
CA SER A 56 9.50 13.30 -4.10
C SER A 56 8.42 12.24 -4.06
N PRO A 57 8.40 11.33 -3.07
CA PRO A 57 7.33 10.35 -2.89
C PRO A 57 5.97 11.04 -2.74
N GLY A 58 4.93 10.41 -3.27
CA GLY A 58 3.55 10.90 -3.13
C GLY A 58 3.18 12.10 -4.03
N VAL A 59 4.06 12.52 -4.95
CA VAL A 59 3.69 13.51 -5.97
C VAL A 59 2.67 12.90 -6.91
N LEU A 60 1.61 13.66 -7.22
CA LEU A 60 0.57 13.23 -8.15
C LEU A 60 1.14 13.04 -9.56
N GLY A 61 0.60 12.07 -10.27
CA GLY A 61 0.95 11.78 -11.66
C GLY A 61 1.25 10.29 -11.88
N SER A 62 1.64 9.99 -13.12
CA SER A 62 2.01 8.65 -13.53
C SER A 62 3.26 8.17 -12.84
N ILE A 63 3.32 6.88 -12.50
CA ILE A 63 4.53 6.27 -11.96
C ILE A 63 5.54 6.10 -13.08
N GLY A 64 6.73 6.65 -12.91
CA GLY A 64 7.84 6.57 -13.87
C GLY A 64 8.91 5.55 -13.51
N ALA A 65 9.04 5.22 -12.23
CA ALA A 65 9.93 4.18 -11.72
C ALA A 65 9.41 3.63 -10.40
N PHE A 66 9.78 2.38 -10.07
CA PHE A 66 9.62 1.85 -8.73
C PHE A 66 10.83 2.22 -7.86
N ILE A 67 10.58 2.41 -6.58
CA ILE A 67 11.61 2.47 -5.55
C ILE A 67 12.18 1.07 -5.36
N SER A 68 13.49 0.96 -5.16
CA SER A 68 14.20 -0.26 -4.80
C SER A 68 15.11 0.00 -3.58
N LEU A 69 15.24 -1.01 -2.74
CA LEU A 69 16.22 -0.99 -1.64
C LEU A 69 17.65 -1.22 -2.13
N ASP A 70 17.82 -1.71 -3.36
CA ASP A 70 19.10 -1.85 -4.02
C ASP A 70 19.51 -0.51 -4.66
N THR A 71 20.38 0.21 -3.98
CA THR A 71 20.87 1.53 -4.42
C THR A 71 21.85 1.47 -5.61
N SER A 72 22.25 0.28 -6.06
CA SER A 72 23.02 0.11 -7.29
C SER A 72 22.16 0.22 -8.55
N LEU A 73 20.83 0.10 -8.41
CA LEU A 73 19.87 0.24 -9.50
C LEU A 73 19.53 1.71 -9.71
N GLN A 74 19.36 2.10 -10.97
CA GLN A 74 18.91 3.45 -11.33
C GLN A 74 18.20 3.43 -12.69
N VAL A 75 17.05 4.10 -12.75
CA VAL A 75 16.28 4.25 -14.00
C VAL A 75 16.53 5.65 -14.56
N SER A 76 17.20 5.72 -15.71
CA SER A 76 17.43 6.99 -16.42
C SER A 76 17.85 8.13 -15.47
N THR A 77 17.07 9.20 -15.40
CA THR A 77 17.32 10.39 -14.55
C THR A 77 16.72 10.29 -13.14
N PHE A 78 16.06 9.17 -12.81
CA PHE A 78 15.55 8.95 -11.47
C PHE A 78 16.71 8.76 -10.47
N PRO A 79 16.48 8.96 -9.17
CA PRO A 79 17.50 8.73 -8.15
C PRO A 79 18.03 7.28 -8.16
N ALA A 80 19.20 7.06 -7.58
CA ALA A 80 19.67 5.73 -7.24
C ALA A 80 18.66 5.01 -6.33
N GLY A 81 18.56 3.69 -6.43
CA GLY A 81 17.52 2.92 -5.76
C GLY A 81 16.20 2.97 -6.53
N THR A 82 16.25 2.95 -7.87
CA THR A 82 15.05 2.88 -8.71
C THR A 82 15.15 1.78 -9.75
N THR A 83 14.00 1.21 -10.14
CA THR A 83 13.91 0.10 -11.09
C THR A 83 12.60 0.16 -11.88
N LEU A 84 12.57 -0.49 -13.06
CA LEU A 84 11.34 -0.77 -13.82
C LEU A 84 10.78 -2.17 -13.52
N ASP A 85 11.54 -2.98 -12.83
CA ASP A 85 11.22 -4.36 -12.52
C ASP A 85 10.55 -4.47 -11.14
N TYR A 86 9.25 -4.81 -11.09
CA TYR A 86 8.52 -4.94 -9.83
C TYR A 86 9.12 -6.02 -8.91
N THR A 87 9.82 -7.03 -9.45
CA THR A 87 10.45 -8.08 -8.62
C THR A 87 11.62 -7.55 -7.79
N LYS A 88 12.08 -6.34 -8.09
CA LYS A 88 13.14 -5.61 -7.40
C LYS A 88 12.65 -4.36 -6.68
N ASN A 89 11.35 -4.09 -6.73
CA ASN A 89 10.81 -2.99 -5.97
C ASN A 89 10.87 -3.28 -4.48
N GLY A 90 10.97 -2.23 -3.69
CA GLY A 90 10.95 -2.31 -2.24
C GLY A 90 11.07 -0.95 -1.59
N SER A 91 10.34 -0.76 -0.51
CA SER A 91 10.33 0.49 0.23
C SER A 91 10.26 0.20 1.72
N ALA A 92 10.83 1.08 2.52
CA ALA A 92 10.95 0.89 3.96
C ALA A 92 10.26 2.02 4.74
N ALA A 93 9.74 1.69 5.91
CA ALA A 93 9.19 2.63 6.86
C ALA A 93 9.51 2.18 8.30
N VAL A 94 9.51 3.13 9.22
CA VAL A 94 9.81 2.85 10.64
C VAL A 94 8.51 2.68 11.41
N LEU A 95 8.39 1.58 12.15
CA LEU A 95 7.34 1.38 13.13
C LEU A 95 7.85 1.81 14.51
N ASN A 96 7.15 2.76 15.11
CA ASN A 96 7.40 3.25 16.46
C ASN A 96 6.17 3.00 17.34
N LEU A 97 6.24 2.03 18.22
CA LEU A 97 5.23 1.75 19.22
C LEU A 97 5.59 2.42 20.54
N PRO A 98 4.65 3.00 21.28
CA PRO A 98 4.91 3.51 22.62
C PRO A 98 5.55 2.45 23.54
N ALA A 99 6.38 2.86 24.47
CA ALA A 99 7.01 1.95 25.42
C ALA A 99 5.96 1.16 26.20
N GLY A 100 6.19 -0.15 26.37
CA GLY A 100 5.27 -1.05 27.06
C GLY A 100 4.05 -1.49 26.23
N SER A 101 3.97 -1.11 24.95
CA SER A 101 2.89 -1.55 24.06
C SER A 101 2.93 -3.05 23.82
N THR A 102 1.75 -3.63 23.68
CA THR A 102 1.55 -5.00 23.19
C THR A 102 0.80 -4.95 21.88
N VAL A 103 1.34 -5.59 20.84
CA VAL A 103 0.65 -5.70 19.54
C VAL A 103 -0.48 -6.71 19.67
N LEU A 104 -1.71 -6.29 19.50
CA LEU A 104 -2.87 -7.17 19.48
C LEU A 104 -3.15 -7.72 18.09
N TYR A 105 -3.03 -6.86 17.09
CA TYR A 105 -3.23 -7.17 15.68
C TYR A 105 -2.32 -6.32 14.80
N ALA A 106 -1.85 -6.89 13.69
CA ALA A 106 -1.12 -6.17 12.65
C ALA A 106 -1.53 -6.71 11.27
N GLU A 107 -1.84 -5.79 10.37
CA GLU A 107 -2.21 -6.06 8.99
C GLU A 107 -1.18 -5.44 8.05
N LEU A 108 -0.67 -6.23 7.12
CA LEU A 108 0.07 -5.73 5.96
C LEU A 108 -0.92 -5.47 4.83
N VAL A 109 -0.86 -4.27 4.25
CA VAL A 109 -1.73 -3.87 3.13
C VAL A 109 -0.84 -3.41 1.98
N TRP A 110 -1.11 -3.92 0.78
CA TRP A 110 -0.43 -3.50 -0.44
C TRP A 110 -1.38 -3.45 -1.63
N GLY A 111 -0.97 -2.77 -2.67
CA GLY A 111 -1.76 -2.67 -3.88
C GLY A 111 -1.03 -1.91 -4.98
N GLY A 112 -1.66 -1.85 -6.15
CA GLY A 112 -1.10 -1.18 -7.30
C GLY A 112 -1.99 -1.23 -8.53
N LEU A 113 -1.48 -0.71 -9.63
CA LEU A 113 -2.04 -0.83 -10.95
C LEU A 113 -1.67 -2.20 -11.53
N PHE A 114 -2.64 -3.01 -11.94
CA PHE A 114 -2.39 -4.31 -12.55
C PHE A 114 -2.80 -4.41 -14.01
N ARG A 115 -3.58 -3.47 -14.49
CA ARG A 115 -4.07 -3.45 -15.87
C ARG A 115 -4.04 -2.03 -16.42
N SER A 116 -3.52 -1.92 -17.63
CA SER A 116 -3.61 -0.72 -18.47
C SER A 116 -4.18 -1.10 -19.84
N SER A 117 -4.23 -0.17 -20.78
CA SER A 117 -4.64 -0.45 -22.16
C SER A 117 -3.71 -1.46 -22.87
N ALA A 118 -2.42 -1.49 -22.49
CA ALA A 118 -1.39 -2.31 -23.15
C ALA A 118 -1.05 -3.58 -22.37
N ASN A 119 -1.14 -3.55 -21.03
CA ASN A 119 -0.61 -4.63 -20.18
C ASN A 119 -1.63 -5.09 -19.13
N ASN A 120 -1.53 -6.39 -18.79
CA ASN A 120 -2.35 -7.00 -17.75
C ASN A 120 -1.54 -8.07 -17.00
N ILE A 121 -1.28 -7.81 -15.73
CA ILE A 121 -0.55 -8.71 -14.82
C ILE A 121 -1.47 -9.36 -13.77
N SER A 122 -2.75 -9.49 -14.05
CA SER A 122 -3.73 -10.05 -13.09
C SER A 122 -3.35 -11.43 -12.55
N ALA A 123 -2.62 -12.24 -13.31
CA ALA A 123 -2.14 -13.56 -12.89
C ALA A 123 -1.07 -13.50 -11.78
N LEU A 124 -0.45 -12.34 -11.56
CA LEU A 124 0.66 -12.17 -10.59
C LEU A 124 0.21 -11.60 -9.25
N LEU A 125 -1.02 -11.12 -9.13
CA LEU A 125 -1.49 -10.34 -7.97
C LEU A 125 -1.50 -11.12 -6.66
N ASP A 126 -1.57 -12.44 -6.76
CA ASP A 126 -1.60 -13.34 -5.62
C ASP A 126 -0.23 -13.96 -5.30
N ASN A 127 0.80 -13.56 -6.03
CA ASN A 127 2.16 -13.95 -5.69
C ASN A 127 2.54 -13.36 -4.32
N PRO A 128 3.27 -14.12 -3.50
CA PRO A 128 3.75 -13.62 -2.22
C PRO A 128 4.63 -12.40 -2.39
N VAL A 129 4.45 -11.42 -1.52
CA VAL A 129 5.33 -10.26 -1.38
C VAL A 129 6.42 -10.54 -0.35
N GLU A 130 7.53 -9.85 -0.45
CA GLU A 130 8.58 -9.90 0.55
C GLU A 130 8.27 -8.88 1.66
N PHE A 131 8.25 -9.35 2.91
CA PHE A 131 8.06 -8.51 4.10
C PHE A 131 9.25 -8.70 5.04
N ILE A 132 10.09 -7.68 5.12
CA ILE A 132 11.28 -7.69 5.97
C ILE A 132 10.93 -6.95 7.26
N THR A 133 11.16 -7.62 8.37
CA THR A 133 11.01 -7.08 9.72
C THR A 133 12.38 -6.93 10.36
N PRO A 134 12.53 -6.23 11.49
CA PRO A 134 13.78 -6.24 12.28
C PRO A 134 14.30 -7.64 12.62
N SER A 135 13.43 -8.66 12.62
CA SER A 135 13.77 -10.05 12.92
C SER A 135 14.10 -10.90 11.67
N GLY A 136 13.97 -10.37 10.46
CA GLY A 136 14.29 -11.06 9.22
C GLY A 136 13.26 -10.94 8.10
N SER A 137 13.58 -11.56 6.96
CA SER A 137 12.75 -11.56 5.76
C SER A 137 11.73 -12.70 5.78
N ASN A 138 10.52 -12.41 5.30
CA ASN A 138 9.39 -13.33 5.23
C ASN A 138 8.72 -13.21 3.86
N SER A 139 8.20 -14.32 3.35
CA SER A 139 7.37 -14.37 2.15
C SER A 139 5.91 -14.43 2.56
N ILE A 140 5.12 -13.42 2.18
CA ILE A 140 3.74 -13.24 2.64
C ILE A 140 2.78 -13.38 1.47
N ALA A 141 1.97 -14.42 1.48
CA ALA A 141 0.84 -14.56 0.56
C ALA A 141 -0.36 -13.73 1.04
N PRO A 142 -1.18 -13.19 0.13
CA PRO A 142 -2.37 -12.46 0.53
C PRO A 142 -3.44 -13.38 1.12
N ASP A 143 -4.21 -12.85 2.08
CA ASP A 143 -5.40 -13.52 2.61
C ASP A 143 -6.48 -13.59 1.54
N VAL A 144 -6.98 -14.78 1.26
CA VAL A 144 -7.95 -15.01 0.16
C VAL A 144 -9.23 -14.20 0.33
N SER A 145 -9.71 -14.07 1.56
CA SER A 145 -10.97 -13.37 1.89
C SER A 145 -10.93 -11.86 1.69
N THR A 146 -9.72 -11.26 1.52
CA THR A 146 -9.55 -9.81 1.44
C THR A 146 -9.12 -9.32 0.06
N LYS A 147 -9.02 -10.21 -0.91
CA LYS A 147 -8.63 -9.88 -2.28
C LYS A 147 -9.66 -8.99 -2.95
N GLN A 148 -9.20 -7.84 -3.43
CA GLN A 148 -10.04 -6.90 -4.16
C GLN A 148 -9.37 -6.45 -5.44
N ASN A 149 -10.13 -6.48 -6.52
CA ASN A 149 -9.73 -5.94 -7.82
C ASN A 149 -10.86 -5.03 -8.30
N PHE A 150 -10.51 -3.90 -8.87
CA PHE A 150 -11.48 -3.00 -9.47
C PHE A 150 -10.92 -2.37 -10.74
N ASN A 151 -11.79 -2.08 -11.69
CA ASN A 151 -11.44 -1.42 -12.92
C ASN A 151 -12.15 -0.07 -12.99
N ILE A 152 -11.44 0.91 -13.53
CA ILE A 152 -11.97 2.21 -13.87
C ILE A 152 -11.83 2.34 -15.38
N THR A 153 -12.94 2.62 -16.06
CA THR A 153 -12.92 2.90 -17.50
C THR A 153 -13.31 4.35 -17.71
N GLU A 154 -12.44 5.08 -18.37
CA GLU A 154 -12.63 6.49 -18.65
C GLU A 154 -12.03 6.79 -20.02
N GLU A 155 -12.80 7.45 -20.88
CA GLU A 155 -12.41 7.80 -22.26
C GLU A 155 -11.90 6.61 -23.08
N GLY A 156 -12.48 5.42 -22.86
CA GLY A 156 -12.09 4.20 -23.58
C GLY A 156 -10.84 3.50 -23.04
N VAL A 157 -10.18 4.06 -22.02
CA VAL A 157 -9.04 3.43 -21.33
C VAL A 157 -9.54 2.73 -20.08
N THR A 158 -9.21 1.44 -19.94
CA THR A 158 -9.51 0.67 -18.74
C THR A 158 -8.24 0.49 -17.91
N LEU A 159 -8.26 1.03 -16.69
CA LEU A 159 -7.24 0.83 -15.68
C LEU A 159 -7.73 -0.14 -14.61
N GLY A 160 -6.91 -1.09 -14.24
CA GLY A 160 -7.22 -2.05 -13.18
C GLY A 160 -6.33 -1.84 -11.96
N PHE A 161 -6.96 -1.69 -10.81
CA PHE A 161 -6.28 -1.55 -9.52
C PHE A 161 -6.64 -2.73 -8.62
N TYR A 162 -5.73 -3.04 -7.71
CA TYR A 162 -5.96 -4.09 -6.74
C TYR A 162 -5.51 -3.69 -5.34
N VAL A 163 -6.09 -4.34 -4.35
CA VAL A 163 -5.65 -4.32 -2.95
C VAL A 163 -5.54 -5.75 -2.46
N ARG A 164 -4.52 -6.01 -1.66
CA ARG A 164 -4.29 -7.26 -0.94
C ARG A 164 -3.92 -6.94 0.49
N THR A 165 -4.29 -7.84 1.38
CA THR A 165 -3.90 -7.74 2.79
C THR A 165 -3.47 -9.09 3.31
N ALA A 166 -2.71 -9.08 4.41
CA ALA A 166 -2.35 -10.28 5.14
C ALA A 166 -2.18 -9.99 6.63
N ASN A 167 -2.62 -10.93 7.46
CA ASN A 167 -2.37 -10.86 8.89
C ASN A 167 -0.91 -11.19 9.20
N VAL A 168 -0.17 -10.19 9.68
CA VAL A 168 1.25 -10.31 10.06
C VAL A 168 1.48 -10.13 11.56
N THR A 169 0.43 -10.32 12.35
CA THR A 169 0.46 -10.08 13.81
C THR A 169 1.62 -10.77 14.51
N THR A 170 1.86 -12.05 14.22
CA THR A 170 2.95 -12.81 14.85
C THR A 170 4.32 -12.23 14.52
N LEU A 171 4.54 -11.83 13.27
CA LEU A 171 5.80 -11.25 12.82
C LEU A 171 6.06 -9.89 13.52
N VAL A 172 5.03 -9.05 13.59
CA VAL A 172 5.16 -7.74 14.23
C VAL A 172 5.29 -7.87 15.76
N LYS A 173 4.59 -8.80 16.39
CA LYS A 173 4.79 -9.12 17.83
C LYS A 173 6.23 -9.50 18.16
N ASN A 174 6.86 -10.26 17.29
CA ASN A 174 8.23 -10.74 17.52
C ASN A 174 9.29 -9.66 17.24
N ALA A 175 9.02 -8.77 16.28
CA ALA A 175 9.97 -7.77 15.83
C ALA A 175 9.81 -6.41 16.52
N MET A 176 8.60 -6.05 16.95
CA MET A 176 8.26 -4.79 17.64
C MET A 176 8.71 -3.54 16.85
N ASN A 177 9.40 -2.61 17.51
CA ASN A 177 9.88 -1.37 16.91
C ASN A 177 11.04 -1.61 15.94
N GLY A 178 11.10 -0.80 14.88
CA GLY A 178 12.21 -0.81 13.94
C GLY A 178 11.82 -0.53 12.51
N THR A 179 12.76 -0.77 11.61
CA THR A 179 12.54 -0.58 10.17
C THR A 179 11.91 -1.84 9.58
N TYR A 180 10.79 -1.63 8.91
CA TYR A 180 10.08 -2.63 8.12
C TYR A 180 10.17 -2.27 6.65
N SER A 181 10.23 -3.26 5.78
CA SER A 181 10.14 -3.03 4.35
C SER A 181 9.25 -4.04 3.66
N THR A 182 8.64 -3.61 2.55
CA THR A 182 7.85 -4.48 1.68
C THR A 182 8.38 -4.34 0.26
N GLY A 183 8.54 -5.47 -0.41
CA GLY A 183 9.05 -5.53 -1.79
C GLY A 183 8.40 -6.65 -2.59
N LYS A 184 8.78 -6.73 -3.87
CA LYS A 184 8.24 -7.68 -4.86
C LYS A 184 6.72 -7.57 -5.03
N VAL A 185 6.22 -6.35 -4.87
CA VAL A 185 4.78 -6.05 -5.01
C VAL A 185 4.46 -5.93 -6.50
N PRO A 186 3.59 -6.81 -7.05
CA PRO A 186 3.23 -6.76 -8.47
C PRO A 186 2.58 -5.43 -8.82
N ALA A 187 3.13 -4.70 -9.77
CA ALA A 187 2.55 -3.45 -10.24
C ALA A 187 3.04 -3.12 -11.66
N LEU A 188 2.25 -2.35 -12.38
CA LEU A 188 2.64 -1.73 -13.65
C LEU A 188 3.14 -0.31 -13.40
N ILE A 189 4.16 0.07 -14.16
CA ILE A 189 4.67 1.46 -14.19
C ILE A 189 3.82 2.34 -15.10
N GLU A 190 3.05 1.76 -15.98
CA GLU A 190 2.35 2.47 -17.04
C GLU A 190 1.32 3.44 -16.53
N ALA A 191 1.55 4.48 -16.91
CA ALA A 191 1.06 5.77 -17.24
C ALA A 191 -0.47 5.89 -17.27
N ILE A 192 -0.93 6.66 -16.31
CA ILE A 192 -2.12 7.50 -16.46
C ILE A 192 -1.73 8.74 -17.33
N ASP A 193 -0.78 8.60 -18.24
CA ASP A 193 -0.25 9.72 -19.03
C ASP A 193 -1.27 10.35 -19.97
N ALA A 194 -2.36 9.64 -20.28
CA ALA A 194 -3.42 10.20 -21.11
C ALA A 194 -4.24 11.30 -20.42
N ARG A 195 -4.07 11.51 -19.11
CA ARG A 195 -4.90 12.44 -18.32
C ARG A 195 -4.20 13.67 -17.80
N THR A 196 -2.91 13.77 -17.94
CA THR A 196 -2.19 14.97 -17.56
C THR A 196 -2.47 16.15 -18.51
N SER A 197 -3.16 15.91 -19.62
CA SER A 197 -3.59 16.97 -20.54
C SER A 197 -4.88 17.69 -20.13
N GLU A 198 -5.64 17.17 -19.16
CA GLU A 198 -6.94 17.73 -18.81
C GLU A 198 -6.93 18.74 -17.64
N THR A 199 -5.80 19.09 -17.10
CA THR A 199 -5.72 20.16 -16.06
C THR A 199 -5.87 21.58 -16.60
N ASN A 200 -6.30 21.74 -17.86
CA ASN A 200 -6.52 23.06 -18.48
C ASN A 200 -7.99 23.46 -18.59
N HIS A 201 -8.85 22.98 -17.72
CA HIS A 201 -10.20 23.53 -17.56
C HIS A 201 -10.32 24.21 -16.20
N ALA A 202 -9.84 25.45 -16.14
CA ALA A 202 -10.24 26.43 -15.14
C ALA A 202 -11.31 27.33 -15.75
#